data_7f1728c0f74e4fa63d815d825573ec98
#
_entry.id   7f1728c0f74e4fa63d815d825573ec98
#
_cell.length_a   1.000
_cell.length_b   1.000
_cell.length_c   1.000
_cell.angle_alpha   90.00
_cell.angle_beta   90.00
_cell.angle_gamma   90.00
#
_symmetry.space_group_name_H-M   'P 1'
#
loop_
_entity.id
_entity.type
_entity.pdbx_description
1 polymer ?
#
loop_
_entity_poly.entity_id
_entity_poly.type
_entity_poly.pdbx_seq_one_letter_code
_entity_poly.pdbx_strand_id
1 'polypeptide(L)'
;MERVTHFEIPSDNPEQSQKFYNEVFGWNYHQFGNEPYWLAFTGAKETPGIDGAIMKKKHPQQPMVCSISVKDINASIKKIESSGGQIVVPLMAIPGVGWLSYFKDPDGNIFGIMQDDKEAK
;
A
#
# COMPACT_ATOMS: atom_id res chain seq x y z
N MET A 1 -4.82 8.95 -15.73
CA MET A 1 -5.52 7.72 -15.31
C MET A 1 -4.92 7.20 -14.02
N GLU A 2 -5.74 6.79 -13.11
CA GLU A 2 -5.31 6.30 -11.81
C GLU A 2 -5.21 4.78 -11.82
N ARG A 3 -4.13 4.25 -11.30
CA ARG A 3 -3.83 2.82 -11.45
C ARG A 3 -3.18 2.26 -10.19
N VAL A 4 -3.21 0.93 -10.07
CA VAL A 4 -2.52 0.23 -8.99
C VAL A 4 -1.01 0.36 -9.17
N THR A 5 -0.32 0.86 -8.14
CA THR A 5 1.13 1.07 -8.18
C THR A 5 1.87 0.46 -7.00
N HIS A 6 1.16 -0.17 -6.07
CA HIS A 6 1.76 -0.66 -4.82
C HIS A 6 0.93 -1.82 -4.28
N PHE A 7 1.58 -2.78 -3.63
CA PHE A 7 0.89 -3.83 -2.88
C PHE A 7 1.45 -3.91 -1.47
N GLU A 8 0.65 -4.44 -0.54
CA GLU A 8 1.11 -4.68 0.83
C GLU A 8 0.79 -6.10 1.25
N ILE A 9 1.81 -6.80 1.75
CA ILE A 9 1.69 -8.17 2.24
C ILE A 9 1.86 -8.14 3.77
N PRO A 10 0.77 -8.32 4.53
CA PRO A 10 0.89 -8.42 5.99
C PRO A 10 1.45 -9.78 6.39
N SER A 11 2.29 -9.79 7.41
CA SER A 11 2.98 -11.01 7.84
C SER A 11 3.06 -11.07 9.36
N ASP A 12 2.89 -12.27 9.92
CA ASP A 12 3.16 -12.50 11.34
C ASP A 12 4.66 -12.49 11.62
N ASN A 13 5.45 -12.87 10.63
CA ASN A 13 6.91 -12.88 10.71
C ASN A 13 7.49 -12.29 9.43
N PRO A 14 7.62 -10.95 9.35
CA PRO A 14 8.11 -10.29 8.13
C PRO A 14 9.47 -10.76 7.66
N GLU A 15 10.38 -11.06 8.58
CA GLU A 15 11.72 -11.55 8.24
C GLU A 15 11.66 -12.88 7.50
N GLN A 16 10.83 -13.79 7.96
CA GLN A 16 10.63 -15.08 7.30
C GLN A 16 9.97 -14.91 5.93
N SER A 17 8.99 -14.03 5.83
CA SER A 17 8.33 -13.74 4.55
C SER A 17 9.31 -13.15 3.54
N GLN A 18 10.14 -12.20 3.97
CA GLN A 18 11.18 -11.60 3.13
C GLN A 18 12.14 -12.66 2.59
N LYS A 19 12.58 -13.56 3.44
CA LYS A 19 13.47 -14.65 3.05
C LYS A 19 12.82 -15.54 2.00
N PHE A 20 11.57 -15.90 2.20
CA PHE A 20 10.83 -16.73 1.24
C PHE A 20 10.78 -16.08 -0.15
N TYR A 21 10.32 -14.85 -0.25
CA TYR A 21 10.19 -14.20 -1.54
C TYR A 21 11.53 -13.86 -2.18
N ASN A 22 12.56 -13.63 -1.37
CA ASN A 22 13.92 -13.46 -1.89
C ASN A 22 14.44 -14.76 -2.50
N GLU A 23 14.29 -15.88 -1.81
CA GLU A 23 14.79 -17.17 -2.30
C GLU A 23 14.05 -17.64 -3.55
N VAL A 24 12.74 -17.41 -3.62
CA VAL A 24 11.92 -17.91 -4.74
C VAL A 24 11.96 -16.96 -5.93
N PHE A 25 11.84 -15.66 -5.71
CA PHE A 25 11.64 -14.68 -6.77
C PHE A 25 12.74 -13.62 -6.87
N GLY A 26 13.66 -13.59 -5.92
CA GLY A 26 14.78 -12.65 -5.94
C GLY A 26 14.44 -11.24 -5.47
N TRP A 27 13.34 -11.06 -4.74
CA TRP A 27 12.97 -9.74 -4.25
C TRP A 27 13.95 -9.20 -3.22
N ASN A 28 14.25 -7.92 -3.28
CA ASN A 28 15.09 -7.21 -2.31
C ASN A 28 14.26 -6.27 -1.47
N TYR A 29 14.80 -5.85 -0.32
CA TYR A 29 14.04 -5.11 0.68
C TYR A 29 14.81 -3.94 1.24
N HIS A 30 14.05 -2.94 1.71
CA HIS A 30 14.59 -1.80 2.44
C HIS A 30 13.57 -1.38 3.50
N GLN A 31 13.99 -1.38 4.77
CA GLN A 31 13.09 -0.98 5.84
C GLN A 31 12.76 0.50 5.75
N PHE A 32 11.49 0.84 5.92
CA PHE A 32 11.04 2.22 5.91
C PHE A 32 11.29 2.84 7.30
N GLY A 33 12.40 3.56 7.43
CA GLY A 33 12.82 4.13 8.71
C GLY A 33 12.98 3.03 9.77
N ASN A 34 12.36 3.20 10.92
CA ASN A 34 12.32 2.22 11.99
C ASN A 34 10.95 1.52 12.09
N GLU A 35 10.13 1.65 11.06
CA GLU A 35 8.80 1.06 11.05
C GLU A 35 8.85 -0.44 10.74
N PRO A 36 7.89 -1.24 11.25
CA PRO A 36 7.77 -2.64 10.88
C PRO A 36 7.16 -2.79 9.49
N TYR A 37 7.81 -2.18 8.53
CA TYR A 37 7.36 -2.04 7.15
C TYR A 37 8.59 -2.03 6.24
N TRP A 38 8.67 -2.99 5.33
CA TRP A 38 9.81 -3.14 4.43
C TRP A 38 9.36 -3.00 3.00
N LEU A 39 9.91 -2.01 2.31
CA LEU A 39 9.68 -1.85 0.88
C LEU A 39 10.26 -3.05 0.15
N ALA A 40 9.51 -3.60 -0.78
CA ALA A 40 9.89 -4.75 -1.58
C ALA A 40 10.15 -4.31 -3.01
N PHE A 41 11.36 -4.55 -3.50
CA PHE A 41 11.75 -4.25 -4.86
C PHE A 41 11.68 -5.56 -5.66
N THR A 42 10.69 -5.65 -6.54
CA THR A 42 10.36 -6.90 -7.23
C THR A 42 10.99 -7.03 -8.60
N GLY A 43 11.53 -5.93 -9.14
CA GLY A 43 12.19 -5.97 -10.45
C GLY A 43 12.65 -4.60 -10.89
N ALA A 44 13.25 -4.56 -12.07
CA ALA A 44 13.71 -3.32 -12.66
C ALA A 44 12.52 -2.46 -13.13
N LYS A 45 12.68 -1.13 -13.08
CA LYS A 45 11.62 -0.19 -13.49
C LYS A 45 11.16 -0.39 -14.94
N GLU A 46 12.07 -0.87 -15.79
CA GLU A 46 11.80 -1.06 -17.21
C GLU A 46 10.98 -2.32 -17.51
N THR A 47 10.89 -3.23 -16.55
CA THR A 47 10.10 -4.45 -16.73
C THR A 47 8.67 -4.25 -16.24
N PRO A 48 7.69 -4.94 -16.85
CA PRO A 48 6.32 -4.87 -16.35
C PRO A 48 6.23 -5.42 -14.91
N GLY A 49 5.54 -4.70 -14.05
CA GLY A 49 5.34 -5.09 -12.67
C GLY A 49 5.29 -3.89 -11.75
N ILE A 50 5.07 -4.15 -10.49
CA ILE A 50 5.04 -3.11 -9.45
C ILE A 50 5.86 -3.57 -8.24
N ASP A 51 6.38 -2.61 -7.51
CA ASP A 51 6.97 -2.84 -6.21
C ASP A 51 5.90 -2.73 -5.13
N GLY A 52 6.22 -3.19 -3.93
CA GLY A 52 5.28 -3.13 -2.81
C GLY A 52 5.99 -3.15 -1.48
N ALA A 53 5.38 -3.81 -0.51
CA ALA A 53 5.93 -3.90 0.85
C ALA A 53 5.50 -5.18 1.54
N ILE A 54 6.31 -5.59 2.53
CA ILE A 54 5.93 -6.58 3.52
C ILE A 54 5.91 -5.86 4.86
N MET A 55 4.90 -6.10 5.66
CA MET A 55 4.71 -5.41 6.92
C MET A 55 4.27 -6.38 8.01
N LYS A 56 4.52 -6.02 9.25
CA LYS A 56 3.98 -6.75 10.39
C LYS A 56 2.46 -6.57 10.42
N LYS A 57 1.73 -7.66 10.60
CA LYS A 57 0.27 -7.59 10.78
C LYS A 57 -0.08 -6.71 11.96
N LYS A 58 -1.11 -5.89 11.81
CA LYS A 58 -1.67 -5.07 12.88
C LYS A 58 -2.80 -5.80 13.60
N HIS A 59 -3.42 -6.77 12.92
CA HIS A 59 -4.42 -7.65 13.52
C HIS A 59 -4.45 -8.96 12.72
N PRO A 60 -4.96 -10.07 13.32
CA PRO A 60 -4.84 -11.40 12.73
C PRO A 60 -5.48 -11.57 11.35
N GLN A 61 -6.49 -10.76 11.04
CA GLN A 61 -7.26 -10.88 9.81
C GLN A 61 -6.93 -9.81 8.77
N GLN A 62 -5.83 -9.09 8.96
CA GLN A 62 -5.43 -8.05 8.02
C GLN A 62 -5.17 -8.67 6.64
N PRO A 63 -5.86 -8.20 5.57
CA PRO A 63 -5.69 -8.75 4.24
C PRO A 63 -4.52 -8.13 3.50
N MET A 64 -4.08 -8.80 2.45
CA MET A 64 -3.26 -8.14 1.43
C MET A 64 -4.10 -7.07 0.75
N VAL A 65 -3.49 -5.93 0.46
CA VAL A 65 -4.15 -4.85 -0.28
C VAL A 65 -3.23 -4.31 -1.36
N CYS A 66 -3.84 -3.77 -2.41
CA CYS A 66 -3.16 -2.97 -3.40
C CYS A 66 -3.55 -1.51 -3.21
N SER A 67 -2.66 -0.60 -3.60
CA SER A 67 -2.93 0.83 -3.54
C SER A 67 -2.99 1.44 -4.93
N ILE A 68 -3.91 2.36 -5.11
CA ILE A 68 -4.12 3.09 -6.35
C ILE A 68 -3.53 4.49 -6.17
N SER A 69 -2.67 4.88 -7.09
CA SER A 69 -2.12 6.24 -7.12
C SER A 69 -3.16 7.21 -7.66
N VAL A 70 -3.45 8.25 -6.90
CA VAL A 70 -4.48 9.24 -7.25
C VAL A 70 -3.88 10.64 -7.29
N LYS A 71 -4.51 11.53 -8.06
CA LYS A 71 -4.05 12.90 -8.21
C LYS A 71 -4.53 13.81 -7.09
N ASP A 72 -5.76 13.61 -6.63
CA ASP A 72 -6.40 14.42 -5.57
C ASP A 72 -7.15 13.47 -4.65
N ILE A 73 -6.51 13.11 -3.55
CA ILE A 73 -7.04 12.09 -2.64
C ILE A 73 -8.34 12.54 -1.96
N ASN A 74 -8.47 13.84 -1.69
CA ASN A 74 -9.73 14.36 -1.10
C ASN A 74 -10.90 14.20 -2.07
N ALA A 75 -10.70 14.51 -3.34
CA ALA A 75 -11.71 14.30 -4.38
C ALA A 75 -12.02 12.81 -4.55
N SER A 76 -10.99 11.95 -4.49
CA SER A 76 -11.18 10.50 -4.59
C SER A 76 -12.02 9.96 -3.44
N ILE A 77 -11.77 10.42 -2.21
CA ILE A 77 -12.54 10.01 -1.03
C ILE A 77 -14.01 10.36 -1.20
N LYS A 78 -14.30 11.58 -1.62
CA LYS A 78 -15.67 12.01 -1.86
C LYS A 78 -16.37 11.16 -2.92
N LYS A 79 -15.66 10.86 -3.99
CA LYS A 79 -16.21 10.05 -5.08
C LYS A 79 -16.44 8.60 -4.67
N ILE A 80 -15.55 8.04 -3.88
CA ILE A 80 -15.72 6.70 -3.32
C ILE A 80 -17.00 6.63 -2.50
N GLU A 81 -17.18 7.59 -1.59
CA GLU A 81 -18.37 7.63 -0.73
C GLU A 81 -19.64 7.81 -1.52
N SER A 82 -19.64 8.69 -2.52
CA SER A 82 -20.82 8.93 -3.35
C SER A 82 -21.11 7.79 -4.33
N SER A 83 -20.16 6.91 -4.55
CA SER A 83 -20.31 5.79 -5.50
C SER A 83 -20.54 4.43 -4.79
N GLY A 84 -20.83 4.45 -3.49
CA GLY A 84 -21.18 3.24 -2.75
C GLY A 84 -20.04 2.58 -2.01
N GLY A 85 -18.86 3.16 -2.04
CA GLY A 85 -17.72 2.67 -1.24
C GLY A 85 -17.75 3.25 0.18
N GLN A 86 -16.86 2.74 1.01
CA GLN A 86 -16.77 3.15 2.42
C GLN A 86 -15.30 3.36 2.79
N ILE A 87 -15.00 4.50 3.39
CA ILE A 87 -13.66 4.75 3.92
C ILE A 87 -13.49 3.94 5.22
N VAL A 88 -12.48 3.08 5.26
CA VAL A 88 -12.22 2.23 6.43
C VAL A 88 -11.01 2.70 7.24
N VAL A 89 -10.09 3.44 6.63
CA VAL A 89 -9.02 4.13 7.32
C VAL A 89 -9.03 5.58 6.83
N PRO A 90 -9.23 6.55 7.72
CA PRO A 90 -9.31 7.96 7.33
C PRO A 90 -8.01 8.46 6.73
N LEU A 91 -8.09 9.57 6.01
CA LEU A 91 -6.93 10.25 5.44
C LEU A 91 -5.84 10.45 6.50
N MET A 92 -4.62 10.03 6.18
CA MET A 92 -3.47 10.24 7.03
C MET A 92 -2.27 10.67 6.22
N ALA A 93 -1.40 11.45 6.83
CA ALA A 93 -0.14 11.83 6.21
C ALA A 93 0.90 10.74 6.46
N ILE A 94 1.69 10.43 5.43
CA ILE A 94 2.98 9.76 5.60
C ILE A 94 4.01 10.87 5.40
N PRO A 95 4.60 11.41 6.49
CA PRO A 95 5.41 12.62 6.41
C PRO A 95 6.51 12.53 5.36
N GLY A 96 6.58 13.55 4.50
CA GLY A 96 7.58 13.63 3.44
C GLY A 96 7.32 12.71 2.24
N VAL A 97 6.27 11.90 2.28
CA VAL A 97 5.95 10.92 1.24
C VAL A 97 4.62 11.22 0.56
N GLY A 98 3.54 11.33 1.31
CA GLY A 98 2.23 11.58 0.72
C GLY A 98 1.08 11.39 1.69
N TRP A 99 -0.10 11.24 1.11
CA TRP A 99 -1.36 11.08 1.81
C TRP A 99 -1.94 9.72 1.49
N LEU A 100 -2.50 9.05 2.48
CA LEU A 100 -2.97 7.67 2.38
C LEU A 100 -4.34 7.54 3.01
N SER A 101 -5.18 6.70 2.41
CA SER A 101 -6.46 6.27 2.98
C SER A 101 -6.74 4.86 2.47
N TYR A 102 -7.62 4.14 3.14
CA TYR A 102 -8.10 2.82 2.70
C TYR A 102 -9.61 2.83 2.62
N PHE A 103 -10.13 2.11 1.64
CA PHE A 103 -11.58 2.03 1.41
C PHE A 103 -12.01 0.61 1.07
N LYS A 104 -13.29 0.34 1.28
CA LYS A 104 -13.96 -0.85 0.74
C LYS A 104 -14.78 -0.46 -0.47
N ASP A 105 -14.71 -1.29 -1.52
CA ASP A 105 -15.63 -1.15 -2.64
C ASP A 105 -17.01 -1.69 -2.23
N PRO A 106 -18.05 -1.57 -3.09
CA PRO A 106 -19.38 -2.06 -2.76
C PRO A 106 -19.48 -3.55 -2.47
N ASP A 107 -18.48 -4.33 -2.90
CA ASP A 107 -18.44 -5.79 -2.68
C ASP A 107 -17.52 -6.19 -1.50
N GLY A 108 -17.00 -5.19 -0.78
CA GLY A 108 -16.18 -5.43 0.41
C GLY A 108 -14.69 -5.62 0.17
N ASN A 109 -14.20 -5.43 -1.05
CA ASN A 109 -12.76 -5.48 -1.32
C ASN A 109 -12.08 -4.22 -0.81
N ILE A 110 -10.93 -4.38 -0.15
CA ILE A 110 -10.18 -3.27 0.42
C ILE A 110 -9.02 -2.89 -0.48
N PHE A 111 -8.91 -1.59 -0.80
CA PHE A 111 -7.78 -1.00 -1.49
C PHE A 111 -7.29 0.21 -0.72
N GLY A 112 -6.01 0.53 -0.91
CA GLY A 112 -5.48 1.82 -0.51
C GLY A 112 -5.58 2.82 -1.66
N ILE A 113 -5.63 4.10 -1.32
CA ILE A 113 -5.39 5.19 -2.28
C ILE A 113 -4.29 6.06 -1.72
N MET A 114 -3.43 6.55 -2.60
CA MET A 114 -2.27 7.32 -2.20
C MET A 114 -2.00 8.45 -3.17
N GLN A 115 -1.73 9.62 -2.61
CA GLN A 115 -1.30 10.80 -3.36
C GLN A 115 0.11 11.16 -2.92
N ASP A 116 1.05 11.20 -3.86
CA ASP A 116 2.42 11.62 -3.56
C ASP A 116 2.44 13.10 -3.23
N ASP A 117 3.12 13.45 -2.13
CA ASP A 117 3.28 14.82 -1.70
C ASP A 117 4.46 14.91 -0.74
N LYS A 118 5.55 15.49 -1.19
CA LYS A 118 6.76 15.64 -0.37
C LYS A 118 6.55 16.54 0.83
N GLU A 119 5.49 17.35 0.82
CA GLU A 119 5.17 18.28 1.91
C GLU A 119 4.12 17.74 2.87
N ALA A 120 3.70 16.49 2.73
CA ALA A 120 2.77 15.87 3.67
C ALA A 120 3.38 15.85 5.07
N LYS A 121 2.54 16.18 6.04
CA LYS A 121 2.94 16.27 7.46
C LYS A 121 1.95 15.58 8.37
#